data_f138ed2148e9ca67b348e3071f991124
#
_entry.id   f138ed2148e9ca67b348e3071f991124
#
_cell.length_a   1.000
_cell.length_b   1.000
_cell.length_c   1.000
_cell.angle_alpha   90.00
_cell.angle_beta   90.00
_cell.angle_gamma   90.00
#
_symmetry.space_group_name_H-M   'P 1'
#
loop_
_entity.id
_entity.type
_entity.pdbx_description
1 polymer ?
#
loop_
_entity_poly.entity_id
_entity_poly.type
_entity_poly.pdbx_seq_one_letter_code
_entity_poly.pdbx_strand_id
1 'polypeptide(L)'
;MGRFDANRNGRLEYREAERLGIPAGKIDSDFNGELSRDELYAYLEGVQKKALAALEGVPNWFTELDKNRDGQVAMAEFTTEWTDAKFQEFSSYDANRDGLLTANEVSQSKPVAAASFANTNADPIPPGKTIVSEIEIREDYLVGDLNVLLSITHSYDSALHAYLTGPRGQRIELFSEVGGTDDHFDETLFDDQARTPITKSRAPFRGPHIPKAATTKQPSLSSFNGKSIKGVWQLVIRNTRNDRFGMLHRWALIVKPQVQDPGRKPGTPDPPQTDAAPDRSRGKTRS
;
A
#
# COMPACT_ATOMS: atom_id res chain seq x y z
N MET A 1 -19.45 5.91 37.89
CA MET A 1 -20.47 5.72 38.94
C MET A 1 -21.13 7.00 39.36
N GLY A 2 -20.51 7.99 39.96
CA GLY A 2 -21.15 9.14 40.64
C GLY A 2 -22.18 9.93 39.83
N ARG A 3 -22.22 9.85 38.49
CA ARG A 3 -23.24 10.51 37.66
C ARG A 3 -24.50 9.67 37.48
N PHE A 4 -24.39 8.36 37.65
CA PHE A 4 -25.49 7.38 37.47
C PHE A 4 -26.03 6.87 38.79
N ASP A 5 -25.21 6.86 39.84
CA ASP A 5 -25.56 6.50 41.22
C ASP A 5 -26.29 7.65 41.88
N ALA A 6 -27.61 7.67 41.74
CA ALA A 6 -28.46 8.76 42.17
C ALA A 6 -28.65 8.79 43.70
N ASN A 7 -28.68 7.63 44.35
CA ASN A 7 -28.84 7.47 45.81
C ASN A 7 -27.50 7.49 46.57
N ARG A 8 -26.36 7.48 45.82
CA ARG A 8 -24.97 7.53 46.35
C ARG A 8 -24.61 6.40 47.27
N ASN A 9 -25.15 5.22 47.02
CA ASN A 9 -24.83 4.00 47.79
C ASN A 9 -23.59 3.26 47.30
N GLY A 10 -22.98 3.71 46.20
CA GLY A 10 -21.77 3.14 45.60
C GLY A 10 -22.06 1.97 44.69
N ARG A 11 -23.29 1.67 44.36
CA ARG A 11 -23.77 0.65 43.41
C ARG A 11 -24.73 1.27 42.44
N LEU A 12 -25.01 0.55 41.33
CA LEU A 12 -26.08 0.95 40.39
C LEU A 12 -27.13 -0.15 40.38
N GLU A 13 -28.30 0.16 40.91
CA GLU A 13 -29.44 -0.73 40.78
C GLU A 13 -30.02 -0.67 39.36
N TYR A 14 -30.87 -1.62 39.00
CA TYR A 14 -31.40 -1.81 37.66
C TYR A 14 -31.84 -0.51 36.97
N ARG A 15 -32.59 0.37 37.68
CA ARG A 15 -33.09 1.66 37.14
C ARG A 15 -31.96 2.67 36.87
N GLU A 16 -30.91 2.60 37.60
CA GLU A 16 -29.73 3.47 37.45
C GLU A 16 -28.83 2.93 36.34
N ALA A 17 -28.64 1.61 36.28
CA ALA A 17 -27.88 0.90 35.28
C ALA A 17 -28.49 0.99 33.86
N GLU A 18 -29.80 1.09 33.74
CA GLU A 18 -30.51 1.25 32.47
C GLU A 18 -30.06 2.52 31.72
N ARG A 19 -29.61 3.55 32.42
CA ARG A 19 -29.08 4.80 31.86
C ARG A 19 -27.64 4.65 31.26
N LEU A 20 -26.97 3.55 31.52
CA LEU A 20 -25.64 3.27 30.92
C LEU A 20 -25.75 2.92 29.44
N GLY A 21 -26.95 2.58 28.93
CA GLY A 21 -27.11 2.12 27.54
C GLY A 21 -26.53 0.73 27.26
N ILE A 22 -26.04 0.02 28.29
CA ILE A 22 -25.46 -1.31 28.20
C ILE A 22 -26.35 -2.26 29.02
N PRO A 23 -26.76 -3.43 28.49
CA PRO A 23 -27.53 -4.41 29.24
C PRO A 23 -26.81 -4.79 30.54
N ALA A 24 -27.44 -4.53 31.71
CA ALA A 24 -26.84 -4.80 33.02
C ALA A 24 -26.35 -6.24 33.17
N GLY A 25 -27.07 -7.22 32.64
CA GLY A 25 -26.67 -8.63 32.68
C GLY A 25 -25.36 -8.99 31.93
N LYS A 26 -24.77 -8.04 31.18
CA LYS A 26 -23.41 -8.20 30.64
C LYS A 26 -22.31 -7.77 31.62
N ILE A 27 -22.68 -7.01 32.64
CA ILE A 27 -21.79 -6.40 33.62
C ILE A 27 -21.93 -7.11 34.97
N ASP A 28 -23.17 -7.39 35.36
CA ASP A 28 -23.55 -8.10 36.59
C ASP A 28 -23.03 -9.54 36.54
N SER A 29 -21.87 -9.76 37.09
CA SER A 29 -21.15 -11.05 37.03
C SER A 29 -21.58 -12.04 38.11
N ASP A 30 -22.12 -11.55 39.24
CA ASP A 30 -22.61 -12.35 40.35
C ASP A 30 -24.13 -12.54 40.37
N PHE A 31 -24.82 -11.89 39.37
CA PHE A 31 -26.28 -11.98 39.17
C PHE A 31 -27.09 -11.50 40.36
N ASN A 32 -26.58 -10.55 41.14
CA ASN A 32 -27.28 -10.01 42.30
C ASN A 32 -28.30 -8.87 41.94
N GLY A 33 -28.30 -8.42 40.67
CA GLY A 33 -29.20 -7.35 40.18
C GLY A 33 -28.69 -5.95 40.44
N GLU A 34 -27.50 -5.76 40.99
CA GLU A 34 -26.83 -4.51 41.25
C GLU A 34 -25.45 -4.49 40.56
N LEU A 35 -25.04 -3.36 40.05
CA LEU A 35 -23.70 -3.25 39.46
C LEU A 35 -22.74 -2.60 40.47
N SER A 36 -21.81 -3.35 40.95
CA SER A 36 -20.72 -2.87 41.79
C SER A 36 -19.68 -2.11 40.96
N ARG A 37 -18.83 -1.35 41.66
CA ARG A 37 -17.70 -0.67 41.00
C ARG A 37 -16.73 -1.68 40.38
N ASP A 38 -16.49 -2.80 41.04
CA ASP A 38 -15.55 -3.81 40.60
C ASP A 38 -16.02 -4.53 39.33
N GLU A 39 -17.33 -4.80 39.22
CA GLU A 39 -17.93 -5.39 38.01
C GLU A 39 -17.86 -4.41 36.82
N LEU A 40 -18.12 -3.13 37.05
CA LEU A 40 -17.96 -2.12 36.02
C LEU A 40 -16.49 -2.00 35.57
N TYR A 41 -15.53 -2.04 36.48
CA TYR A 41 -14.11 -2.03 36.14
C TYR A 41 -13.72 -3.28 35.37
N ALA A 42 -14.11 -4.47 35.83
CA ALA A 42 -13.81 -5.73 35.15
C ALA A 42 -14.41 -5.78 33.74
N TYR A 43 -15.62 -5.26 33.57
CA TYR A 43 -16.25 -5.14 32.26
C TYR A 43 -15.50 -4.18 31.34
N LEU A 44 -15.14 -2.98 31.82
CA LEU A 44 -14.39 -1.99 31.05
C LEU A 44 -12.99 -2.49 30.69
N GLU A 45 -12.30 -3.14 31.63
CA GLU A 45 -11.01 -3.78 31.39
C GLU A 45 -11.11 -4.89 30.34
N GLY A 46 -12.16 -5.70 30.40
CA GLY A 46 -12.47 -6.72 29.41
C GLY A 46 -12.76 -6.15 28.02
N VAL A 47 -13.49 -5.04 27.94
CA VAL A 47 -13.75 -4.32 26.69
C VAL A 47 -12.47 -3.72 26.14
N GLN A 48 -11.68 -3.07 27.01
CA GLN A 48 -10.38 -2.48 26.62
C GLN A 48 -9.39 -3.55 26.15
N LYS A 49 -9.32 -4.69 26.84
CA LYS A 49 -8.47 -5.83 26.45
C LYS A 49 -8.90 -6.43 25.11
N LYS A 50 -10.21 -6.54 24.86
CA LYS A 50 -10.74 -6.98 23.56
C LYS A 50 -10.45 -5.96 22.45
N ALA A 51 -10.56 -4.67 22.73
CA ALA A 51 -10.23 -3.61 21.79
C ALA A 51 -8.72 -3.61 21.47
N LEU A 52 -7.87 -3.77 22.47
CA LEU A 52 -6.41 -3.89 22.28
C LEU A 52 -6.05 -5.19 21.53
N ALA A 53 -6.69 -6.32 21.84
CA ALA A 53 -6.48 -7.58 21.12
C ALA A 53 -6.98 -7.50 19.66
N ALA A 54 -8.03 -6.72 19.40
CA ALA A 54 -8.50 -6.46 18.05
C ALA A 54 -7.52 -5.57 17.25
N LEU A 55 -6.67 -4.79 17.94
CA LEU A 55 -5.60 -4.00 17.34
C LEU A 55 -4.29 -4.80 17.17
N GLU A 56 -4.16 -5.97 17.81
CA GLU A 56 -3.04 -6.88 17.55
C GLU A 56 -3.09 -7.37 16.09
N GLY A 57 -2.07 -6.98 15.31
CA GLY A 57 -2.00 -7.28 13.88
C GLY A 57 -2.61 -6.23 12.96
N VAL A 58 -3.15 -5.13 13.51
CA VAL A 58 -3.61 -3.99 12.70
C VAL A 58 -2.41 -3.08 12.41
N PRO A 59 -2.18 -2.68 11.14
CA PRO A 59 -1.09 -1.77 10.79
C PRO A 59 -1.23 -0.41 11.47
N ASN A 60 -0.11 0.24 11.80
CA ASN A 60 -0.10 1.55 12.46
C ASN A 60 -0.92 2.62 11.72
N TRP A 61 -0.97 2.54 10.38
CA TRP A 61 -1.76 3.49 9.59
C TRP A 61 -3.25 3.51 9.95
N PHE A 62 -3.81 2.39 10.41
CA PHE A 62 -5.23 2.32 10.80
C PHE A 62 -5.53 3.26 11.96
N THR A 63 -4.70 3.23 13.01
CA THR A 63 -4.84 4.12 14.17
C THR A 63 -4.48 5.58 13.86
N GLU A 64 -3.63 5.81 12.86
CA GLU A 64 -3.28 7.15 12.39
C GLU A 64 -4.39 7.78 11.56
N LEU A 65 -5.13 6.97 10.80
CA LEU A 65 -6.26 7.42 9.98
C LEU A 65 -7.58 7.52 10.76
N ASP A 66 -7.77 6.72 11.81
CA ASP A 66 -8.92 6.83 12.73
C ASP A 66 -8.79 8.11 13.59
N LYS A 67 -9.15 9.26 12.98
CA LYS A 67 -8.98 10.57 13.58
C LYS A 67 -10.00 10.85 14.68
N ASN A 68 -11.21 10.30 14.54
CA ASN A 68 -12.29 10.46 15.49
C ASN A 68 -12.22 9.45 16.66
N ARG A 69 -11.34 8.41 16.53
CA ARG A 69 -11.10 7.33 17.51
C ARG A 69 -12.34 6.51 17.82
N ASP A 70 -13.17 6.27 16.80
CA ASP A 70 -14.34 5.41 16.93
C ASP A 70 -14.03 3.92 16.69
N GLY A 71 -12.77 3.58 16.36
CA GLY A 71 -12.29 2.23 16.09
C GLY A 71 -12.57 1.76 14.67
N GLN A 72 -12.89 2.68 13.77
CA GLN A 72 -13.12 2.45 12.35
C GLN A 72 -12.38 3.52 11.53
N VAL A 73 -12.14 3.25 10.26
CA VAL A 73 -11.62 4.24 9.32
C VAL A 73 -12.66 4.41 8.21
N ALA A 74 -13.35 5.54 8.23
CA ALA A 74 -14.29 5.90 7.18
C ALA A 74 -13.56 6.29 5.89
N MET A 75 -14.27 6.23 4.74
CA MET A 75 -13.73 6.67 3.45
C MET A 75 -13.12 8.08 3.50
N ALA A 76 -13.73 9.02 4.23
CA ALA A 76 -13.25 10.40 4.38
C ALA A 76 -11.98 10.52 5.23
N GLU A 77 -11.73 9.56 6.13
CA GLU A 77 -10.53 9.49 6.95
C GLU A 77 -9.38 8.79 6.21
N PHE A 78 -9.72 7.82 5.35
CA PHE A 78 -8.74 7.05 4.60
C PHE A 78 -7.97 7.93 3.60
N THR A 79 -8.65 8.82 2.88
CA THR A 79 -8.01 9.78 1.98
C THR A 79 -8.92 10.97 1.67
N THR A 80 -8.32 12.13 1.45
CA THR A 80 -9.00 13.33 0.95
C THR A 80 -8.99 13.42 -0.59
N GLU A 81 -8.12 12.66 -1.25
CA GLU A 81 -8.00 12.61 -2.71
C GLU A 81 -8.26 11.20 -3.20
N TRP A 82 -9.44 10.97 -3.80
CA TRP A 82 -9.82 9.68 -4.34
C TRP A 82 -9.29 9.50 -5.76
N THR A 83 -8.47 8.48 -5.93
CA THR A 83 -8.03 7.93 -7.22
C THR A 83 -8.52 6.50 -7.33
N ASP A 84 -8.55 5.93 -8.55
CA ASP A 84 -8.93 4.52 -8.75
C ASP A 84 -8.06 3.57 -7.90
N ALA A 85 -6.76 3.88 -7.77
CA ALA A 85 -5.84 3.13 -6.93
C ALA A 85 -6.21 3.20 -5.44
N LYS A 86 -6.58 4.39 -4.93
CA LYS A 86 -7.02 4.56 -3.54
C LYS A 86 -8.36 3.90 -3.26
N PHE A 87 -9.27 3.94 -4.22
CA PHE A 87 -10.54 3.22 -4.11
C PHE A 87 -10.33 1.71 -4.07
N GLN A 88 -9.47 1.17 -4.93
CA GLN A 88 -9.11 -0.26 -4.91
C GLN A 88 -8.40 -0.65 -3.60
N GLU A 89 -7.50 0.19 -3.10
CA GLU A 89 -6.82 -0.03 -1.82
C GLU A 89 -7.84 -0.10 -0.68
N PHE A 90 -8.75 0.87 -0.56
CA PHE A 90 -9.82 0.88 0.44
C PHE A 90 -10.70 -0.38 0.31
N SER A 91 -11.18 -0.67 -0.90
CA SER A 91 -12.05 -1.82 -1.17
C SER A 91 -11.39 -3.18 -0.90
N SER A 92 -10.06 -3.24 -0.90
CA SER A 92 -9.32 -4.46 -0.54
C SER A 92 -9.40 -4.80 0.95
N TYR A 93 -9.64 -3.79 1.77
CA TYR A 93 -9.84 -3.94 3.22
C TYR A 93 -11.32 -4.06 3.59
N ASP A 94 -12.21 -3.36 2.87
CA ASP A 94 -13.65 -3.29 3.10
C ASP A 94 -14.33 -4.59 2.58
N ALA A 95 -14.31 -5.62 3.44
CA ALA A 95 -14.80 -6.96 3.07
C ALA A 95 -16.34 -7.01 2.95
N ASN A 96 -17.06 -6.24 3.77
CA ASN A 96 -18.51 -6.20 3.79
C ASN A 96 -19.11 -5.13 2.87
N ARG A 97 -18.28 -4.23 2.33
CA ARG A 97 -18.62 -3.13 1.41
C ARG A 97 -19.57 -2.10 2.03
N ASP A 98 -19.41 -1.84 3.32
CA ASP A 98 -20.21 -0.83 4.03
C ASP A 98 -19.59 0.58 4.01
N GLY A 99 -18.38 0.72 3.46
CA GLY A 99 -17.65 1.98 3.36
C GLY A 99 -16.91 2.38 4.63
N LEU A 100 -16.78 1.45 5.59
CA LEU A 100 -16.06 1.61 6.85
C LEU A 100 -15.04 0.48 6.98
N LEU A 101 -13.82 0.78 7.36
CA LEU A 101 -12.81 -0.22 7.68
C LEU A 101 -12.80 -0.45 9.19
N THR A 102 -13.12 -1.64 9.62
CA THR A 102 -12.99 -2.06 11.02
C THR A 102 -11.63 -2.70 11.28
N ALA A 103 -11.16 -2.68 12.53
CA ALA A 103 -9.93 -3.36 12.92
C ALA A 103 -9.96 -4.86 12.56
N ASN A 104 -11.13 -5.50 12.63
CA ASN A 104 -11.31 -6.89 12.26
C ASN A 104 -11.16 -7.12 10.76
N GLU A 105 -11.72 -6.27 9.93
CA GLU A 105 -11.58 -6.34 8.47
C GLU A 105 -10.13 -6.11 8.06
N VAL A 106 -9.48 -5.10 8.61
CA VAL A 106 -8.07 -4.80 8.32
C VAL A 106 -7.14 -5.90 8.83
N SER A 107 -7.40 -6.53 9.97
CA SER A 107 -6.59 -7.64 10.48
C SER A 107 -6.84 -8.96 9.76
N GLN A 108 -8.07 -9.20 9.29
CA GLN A 108 -8.45 -10.40 8.52
C GLN A 108 -8.30 -10.22 7.01
N SER A 109 -8.42 -8.99 6.51
CA SER A 109 -7.90 -8.73 5.20
C SER A 109 -6.43 -9.14 5.33
N LYS A 110 -6.03 -10.18 4.59
CA LYS A 110 -4.61 -10.31 4.32
C LYS A 110 -4.27 -8.97 3.69
N PRO A 111 -3.55 -8.06 4.37
CA PRO A 111 -3.15 -6.86 3.66
C PRO A 111 -2.46 -7.42 2.44
N VAL A 112 -2.81 -6.90 1.28
CA VAL A 112 -1.95 -7.01 0.13
C VAL A 112 -0.76 -6.14 0.51
N ALA A 113 -0.07 -6.58 1.57
CA ALA A 113 1.17 -6.00 2.02
C ALA A 113 2.06 -6.09 0.80
N ALA A 114 2.50 -4.96 0.33
CA ALA A 114 3.49 -4.94 -0.73
C ALA A 114 4.61 -5.88 -0.29
N ALA A 115 4.68 -7.06 -0.90
CA ALA A 115 5.75 -8.00 -0.62
C ALA A 115 7.03 -7.32 -1.11
N SER A 116 8.07 -7.34 -0.30
CA SER A 116 9.37 -6.80 -0.68
C SER A 116 10.35 -7.94 -0.88
N PHE A 117 10.85 -8.07 -2.10
CA PHE A 117 11.89 -9.01 -2.45
C PHE A 117 13.17 -8.23 -2.70
N ALA A 118 14.18 -8.41 -1.88
CA ALA A 118 15.39 -7.60 -1.91
C ALA A 118 16.65 -8.44 -2.20
N ASN A 119 17.56 -7.87 -3.00
CA ASN A 119 18.95 -8.26 -3.05
C ASN A 119 19.78 -7.17 -2.36
N THR A 120 20.42 -7.51 -1.24
CA THR A 120 21.26 -6.64 -0.44
C THR A 120 22.75 -6.89 -0.63
N ASN A 121 23.12 -7.72 -1.59
CA ASN A 121 24.52 -7.91 -1.95
C ASN A 121 25.03 -6.65 -2.65
N ALA A 122 26.17 -6.19 -2.22
CA ALA A 122 26.82 -5.06 -2.86
C ALA A 122 27.57 -5.55 -4.12
N ASP A 123 27.10 -5.12 -5.29
CA ASP A 123 27.68 -5.48 -6.59
C ASP A 123 28.49 -4.30 -7.15
N PRO A 124 29.81 -4.48 -7.42
CA PRO A 124 30.60 -3.43 -8.08
C PRO A 124 30.12 -3.17 -9.50
N ILE A 125 30.09 -1.90 -9.92
CA ILE A 125 29.76 -1.44 -11.28
C ILE A 125 31.04 -0.95 -11.95
N PRO A 126 31.84 -1.84 -12.58
CA PRO A 126 33.14 -1.48 -13.15
C PRO A 126 32.98 -0.55 -14.36
N PRO A 127 34.03 0.24 -14.69
CA PRO A 127 34.08 1.07 -15.88
C PRO A 127 33.83 0.28 -17.16
N GLY A 128 32.96 0.77 -18.03
CA GLY A 128 32.65 0.21 -19.33
C GLY A 128 31.98 -1.16 -19.31
N LYS A 129 31.50 -1.63 -18.16
CA LYS A 129 30.91 -2.97 -18.00
C LYS A 129 29.40 -2.91 -17.78
N THR A 130 28.79 -4.03 -18.02
CA THR A 130 27.39 -4.32 -17.64
C THR A 130 27.42 -5.33 -16.52
N ILE A 131 26.64 -5.09 -15.48
CA ILE A 131 26.38 -6.03 -14.39
C ILE A 131 24.94 -6.52 -14.45
N VAL A 132 24.68 -7.68 -13.90
CA VAL A 132 23.34 -8.27 -13.72
C VAL A 132 23.24 -8.72 -12.28
N SER A 133 22.29 -8.16 -11.56
CA SER A 133 21.95 -8.57 -10.19
C SER A 133 20.56 -9.20 -10.20
N GLU A 134 20.39 -10.32 -9.48
CA GLU A 134 19.20 -11.17 -9.59
C GLU A 134 18.44 -11.27 -8.29
N ILE A 135 17.11 -11.40 -8.41
CA ILE A 135 16.18 -11.79 -7.34
C ILE A 135 15.38 -12.99 -7.85
N GLU A 136 15.49 -14.14 -7.20
CA GLU A 136 14.64 -15.30 -7.46
C GLU A 136 13.38 -15.22 -6.56
N ILE A 137 12.20 -15.21 -7.17
CA ILE A 137 10.91 -15.21 -6.46
C ILE A 137 10.24 -16.57 -6.68
N ARG A 138 9.92 -17.26 -5.58
CA ARG A 138 9.29 -18.60 -5.59
C ARG A 138 7.78 -18.53 -5.38
N GLU A 139 7.31 -17.46 -4.81
CA GLU A 139 5.90 -17.16 -4.62
C GLU A 139 5.22 -17.02 -5.99
N ASP A 140 3.98 -17.51 -6.08
CA ASP A 140 3.20 -17.51 -7.31
C ASP A 140 1.87 -16.80 -7.11
N TYR A 141 1.84 -15.51 -7.43
CA TYR A 141 0.62 -14.70 -7.45
C TYR A 141 0.70 -13.67 -8.59
N LEU A 142 -0.44 -13.11 -8.95
CA LEU A 142 -0.49 -12.09 -9.99
C LEU A 142 -0.10 -10.72 -9.44
N VAL A 143 0.72 -10.00 -10.18
CA VAL A 143 1.12 -8.62 -9.86
C VAL A 143 -0.07 -7.70 -10.02
N GLY A 144 -0.41 -6.93 -8.99
CA GLY A 144 -1.38 -5.83 -9.06
C GLY A 144 -0.66 -4.50 -9.31
N ASP A 145 0.49 -4.30 -8.66
CA ASP A 145 1.37 -3.15 -8.84
C ASP A 145 2.81 -3.55 -8.54
N LEU A 146 3.76 -3.00 -9.28
CA LEU A 146 5.19 -3.31 -9.16
C LEU A 146 6.01 -2.03 -9.12
N ASN A 147 6.80 -1.87 -8.07
CA ASN A 147 7.75 -0.80 -7.91
C ASN A 147 9.17 -1.34 -7.73
N VAL A 148 10.18 -0.56 -8.08
CA VAL A 148 11.60 -0.93 -7.95
C VAL A 148 12.32 0.08 -7.08
N LEU A 149 12.88 -0.38 -5.98
CA LEU A 149 13.77 0.42 -5.11
C LEU A 149 15.22 0.07 -5.42
N LEU A 150 16.09 1.05 -5.47
CA LEU A 150 17.52 0.82 -5.58
C LEU A 150 18.37 1.91 -4.91
N SER A 151 19.59 1.55 -4.53
CA SER A 151 20.62 2.46 -4.03
C SER A 151 21.93 2.19 -4.75
N ILE A 152 22.45 3.20 -5.45
CA ILE A 152 23.69 3.15 -6.22
C ILE A 152 24.57 4.33 -5.84
N THR A 153 25.86 4.05 -5.59
CA THR A 153 26.89 5.08 -5.52
C THR A 153 27.63 5.12 -6.86
N HIS A 154 27.66 6.27 -7.51
CA HIS A 154 28.43 6.50 -8.74
C HIS A 154 28.79 7.98 -8.84
N SER A 155 29.93 8.32 -9.37
CA SER A 155 30.41 9.69 -9.46
C SER A 155 30.11 10.37 -10.81
N TYR A 156 29.19 9.80 -11.59
CA TYR A 156 28.76 10.35 -12.88
C TYR A 156 27.47 9.63 -13.33
N ASP A 157 26.33 10.07 -12.82
CA ASP A 157 25.07 9.31 -12.92
C ASP A 157 24.58 9.13 -14.36
N SER A 158 24.81 10.10 -15.25
CA SER A 158 24.42 9.97 -16.66
C SER A 158 25.17 8.88 -17.43
N ALA A 159 26.23 8.32 -16.85
CA ALA A 159 26.93 7.16 -17.43
C ALA A 159 26.19 5.84 -17.19
N LEU A 160 25.22 5.81 -16.28
CA LEU A 160 24.50 4.61 -15.93
C LEU A 160 23.21 4.47 -16.73
N HIS A 161 23.01 3.25 -17.27
CA HIS A 161 21.74 2.82 -17.85
C HIS A 161 21.23 1.63 -17.07
N ALA A 162 20.04 1.71 -16.51
CA ALA A 162 19.46 0.63 -15.71
C ALA A 162 18.13 0.13 -16.29
N TYR A 163 17.98 -1.18 -16.26
CA TYR A 163 16.83 -1.90 -16.80
C TYR A 163 16.38 -2.98 -15.83
N LEU A 164 15.07 -3.10 -15.64
CA LEU A 164 14.47 -4.27 -15.02
C LEU A 164 14.09 -5.28 -16.10
N THR A 165 14.49 -6.52 -15.93
CA THR A 165 14.05 -7.63 -16.79
C THR A 165 13.26 -8.63 -15.96
N GLY A 166 12.01 -8.88 -16.35
CA GLY A 166 11.14 -9.84 -15.68
C GLY A 166 11.38 -11.28 -16.13
N PRO A 167 10.78 -12.27 -15.47
CA PRO A 167 11.03 -13.71 -15.71
C PRO A 167 10.77 -14.21 -17.13
N ARG A 168 9.95 -13.48 -17.89
CA ARG A 168 9.63 -13.80 -19.30
C ARG A 168 10.45 -13.01 -20.32
N GLY A 169 11.53 -12.36 -19.87
CA GLY A 169 12.41 -11.57 -20.73
C GLY A 169 11.89 -10.17 -21.07
N GLN A 170 10.74 -9.77 -20.52
CA GLN A 170 10.24 -8.40 -20.70
C GLN A 170 11.17 -7.43 -19.97
N ARG A 171 11.65 -6.40 -20.70
CA ARG A 171 12.63 -5.43 -20.22
C ARG A 171 12.03 -4.04 -20.14
N ILE A 172 12.22 -3.36 -19.02
CA ILE A 172 11.76 -2.01 -18.74
C ILE A 172 12.98 -1.12 -18.45
N GLU A 173 13.06 0.01 -19.13
CA GLU A 173 14.10 1.01 -18.86
C GLU A 173 13.70 1.83 -17.63
N LEU A 174 14.47 1.71 -16.55
CA LEU A 174 14.27 2.50 -15.35
C LEU A 174 14.83 3.91 -15.57
N PHE A 175 16.07 4.00 -15.97
CA PHE A 175 16.74 5.24 -16.31
C PHE A 175 17.92 5.06 -17.25
N SER A 176 18.26 6.11 -17.98
CA SER A 176 19.52 6.28 -18.71
C SER A 176 19.74 7.78 -18.92
N GLU A 177 21.01 8.20 -18.93
CA GLU A 177 21.43 9.56 -19.24
C GLU A 177 20.79 10.64 -18.33
N VAL A 178 20.57 10.32 -17.04
CA VAL A 178 20.00 11.24 -16.03
C VAL A 178 21.07 11.71 -15.05
N GLY A 179 20.87 12.84 -14.38
CA GLY A 179 21.75 13.36 -13.32
C GLY A 179 23.02 14.07 -13.81
N GLY A 180 23.33 14.03 -15.09
CA GLY A 180 24.54 14.72 -15.61
C GLY A 180 25.81 14.25 -14.92
N THR A 181 26.57 15.18 -14.36
CA THR A 181 27.79 14.94 -13.57
C THR A 181 27.52 14.78 -12.07
N ASP A 182 26.26 14.83 -11.66
CA ASP A 182 25.86 14.66 -10.27
C ASP A 182 25.98 13.20 -9.83
N ASP A 183 25.88 12.96 -8.53
CA ASP A 183 26.22 11.71 -7.86
C ASP A 183 25.02 11.08 -7.16
N HIS A 184 24.91 9.77 -7.30
CA HIS A 184 24.17 8.83 -6.45
C HIS A 184 22.65 8.73 -6.66
N PHE A 185 22.21 7.47 -6.60
CA PHE A 185 20.80 7.08 -6.43
C PHE A 185 20.64 6.60 -4.98
N ASP A 186 19.91 7.37 -4.16
CA ASP A 186 19.79 7.11 -2.74
C ASP A 186 18.34 6.77 -2.38
N GLU A 187 18.07 5.49 -2.14
CA GLU A 187 16.71 4.99 -1.90
C GLU A 187 15.73 5.46 -2.99
N THR A 188 16.17 5.35 -4.25
CA THR A 188 15.39 5.76 -5.41
C THR A 188 14.31 4.73 -5.68
N LEU A 189 13.06 5.14 -5.64
CA LEU A 189 11.89 4.31 -5.92
C LEU A 189 11.38 4.61 -7.33
N PHE A 190 11.33 3.63 -8.20
CA PHE A 190 10.67 3.71 -9.49
C PHE A 190 9.25 3.22 -9.37
N ASP A 191 8.31 4.10 -9.69
CA ASP A 191 6.87 3.92 -9.56
C ASP A 191 6.17 4.64 -10.73
N ASP A 192 5.38 3.91 -11.52
CA ASP A 192 4.66 4.48 -12.66
C ASP A 192 3.63 5.55 -12.23
N GLN A 193 3.16 5.50 -10.97
CA GLN A 193 2.20 6.43 -10.38
C GLN A 193 2.87 7.62 -9.66
N ALA A 194 4.21 7.69 -9.66
CA ALA A 194 4.92 8.83 -9.07
C ALA A 194 4.58 10.15 -9.77
N ARG A 195 4.84 11.27 -9.10
CA ARG A 195 4.51 12.60 -9.64
C ARG A 195 5.57 13.14 -10.61
N THR A 196 6.83 12.77 -10.41
CA THR A 196 7.97 13.37 -11.10
C THR A 196 8.74 12.35 -11.92
N PRO A 197 8.91 12.55 -13.23
CA PRO A 197 9.78 11.72 -14.04
C PRO A 197 11.24 11.79 -13.58
N ILE A 198 11.96 10.67 -13.58
CA ILE A 198 13.38 10.62 -13.25
C ILE A 198 14.20 11.56 -14.16
N THR A 199 13.78 11.73 -15.40
CA THR A 199 14.44 12.63 -16.39
C THR A 199 14.30 14.10 -16.07
N LYS A 200 13.41 14.50 -15.15
CA LYS A 200 13.22 15.87 -14.68
C LYS A 200 13.72 16.11 -13.26
N SER A 201 14.24 15.07 -12.62
CA SER A 201 14.76 15.10 -11.26
C SER A 201 16.27 15.38 -11.25
N ARG A 202 16.81 15.66 -10.07
CA ARG A 202 18.25 15.88 -9.83
C ARG A 202 18.76 14.88 -8.78
N ALA A 203 20.03 14.53 -8.88
CA ALA A 203 20.70 13.73 -7.87
C ALA A 203 20.93 14.54 -6.57
N PRO A 204 21.08 13.86 -5.44
CA PRO A 204 20.84 12.42 -5.28
C PRO A 204 19.36 12.11 -5.46
N PHE A 205 19.06 11.17 -6.33
CA PHE A 205 17.67 10.80 -6.61
C PHE A 205 17.07 10.08 -5.42
N ARG A 206 16.23 10.73 -4.64
CA ARG A 206 15.55 10.17 -3.46
C ARG A 206 14.05 10.05 -3.67
N GLY A 207 13.49 8.97 -3.16
CA GLY A 207 12.04 8.73 -3.16
C GLY A 207 11.47 8.38 -4.54
N PRO A 208 10.15 8.62 -4.77
CA PRO A 208 9.45 8.10 -5.93
C PRO A 208 9.65 8.93 -7.20
N HIS A 209 9.95 8.22 -8.30
CA HIS A 209 10.12 8.77 -9.63
C HIS A 209 9.47 7.90 -10.69
N ILE A 210 8.86 8.52 -11.71
CA ILE A 210 8.38 7.80 -12.89
C ILE A 210 9.58 7.29 -13.69
N PRO A 211 9.65 5.98 -14.02
CA PRO A 211 10.72 5.44 -14.86
C PRO A 211 10.75 6.09 -16.24
N LYS A 212 11.92 6.14 -16.86
CA LYS A 212 12.10 6.72 -18.19
C LYS A 212 11.21 6.06 -19.25
N ALA A 213 11.03 4.74 -19.20
CA ALA A 213 10.18 4.00 -20.12
C ALA A 213 8.74 4.54 -20.14
N ALA A 214 8.15 4.84 -18.97
CA ALA A 214 6.78 5.36 -18.87
C ALA A 214 6.62 6.75 -19.54
N THR A 215 7.70 7.51 -19.66
CA THR A 215 7.69 8.84 -20.31
C THR A 215 7.87 8.78 -21.82
N THR A 216 8.24 7.62 -22.39
CA THR A 216 8.60 7.45 -23.80
C THR A 216 7.61 6.57 -24.59
N LYS A 217 6.43 6.31 -24.06
CA LYS A 217 5.41 5.41 -24.64
C LYS A 217 5.91 3.97 -24.84
N GLN A 218 6.95 3.57 -24.12
CA GLN A 218 7.41 2.19 -24.05
C GLN A 218 6.67 1.45 -22.93
N PRO A 219 6.67 0.09 -22.96
CA PRO A 219 6.18 -0.67 -21.81
C PRO A 219 6.87 -0.23 -20.53
N SER A 220 6.08 0.01 -19.47
CA SER A 220 6.56 0.43 -18.16
C SER A 220 6.29 -0.64 -17.10
N LEU A 221 6.50 -0.34 -15.81
CA LEU A 221 6.33 -1.30 -14.72
C LEU A 221 4.91 -1.87 -14.66
N SER A 222 3.90 -1.06 -14.96
CA SER A 222 2.49 -1.50 -15.03
C SER A 222 2.22 -2.58 -16.07
N SER A 223 3.12 -2.78 -17.04
CA SER A 223 3.01 -3.87 -18.00
C SER A 223 3.23 -5.27 -17.40
N PHE A 224 3.67 -5.35 -16.16
CA PHE A 224 3.71 -6.59 -15.37
C PHE A 224 2.41 -6.90 -14.66
N ASN A 225 1.49 -5.95 -14.55
CA ASN A 225 0.20 -6.15 -13.88
C ASN A 225 -0.58 -7.30 -14.52
N GLY A 226 -1.20 -8.14 -13.70
CA GLY A 226 -1.90 -9.35 -14.13
C GLY A 226 -0.99 -10.51 -14.54
N LYS A 227 0.32 -10.39 -14.43
CA LYS A 227 1.28 -11.48 -14.70
C LYS A 227 1.78 -12.10 -13.40
N SER A 228 2.19 -13.39 -13.45
CA SER A 228 2.81 -14.05 -12.30
C SER A 228 4.13 -13.38 -11.94
N ILE A 229 4.33 -13.17 -10.63
CA ILE A 229 5.57 -12.64 -10.07
C ILE A 229 6.71 -13.66 -10.05
N LYS A 230 6.38 -14.95 -10.10
CA LYS A 230 7.29 -16.07 -9.94
C LYS A 230 8.37 -16.12 -11.01
N GLY A 231 9.60 -16.35 -10.59
CA GLY A 231 10.75 -16.54 -11.43
C GLY A 231 11.93 -15.64 -11.11
N VAL A 232 12.89 -15.57 -12.01
CA VAL A 232 14.10 -14.76 -11.84
C VAL A 232 13.89 -13.38 -12.44
N TRP A 233 14.07 -12.38 -11.60
CA TRP A 233 14.08 -10.96 -11.96
C TRP A 233 15.49 -10.45 -11.99
N GLN A 234 15.83 -9.63 -12.98
CA GLN A 234 17.18 -9.12 -13.17
C GLN A 234 17.18 -7.60 -13.20
N LEU A 235 18.03 -6.99 -12.39
CA LEU A 235 18.43 -5.61 -12.54
C LEU A 235 19.73 -5.58 -13.37
N VAL A 236 19.64 -5.01 -14.56
CA VAL A 236 20.75 -4.88 -15.50
C VAL A 236 21.26 -3.46 -15.50
N ILE A 237 22.48 -3.22 -15.08
CA ILE A 237 23.08 -1.89 -15.03
C ILE A 237 24.31 -1.87 -15.96
N ARG A 238 24.29 -0.94 -16.90
CA ARG A 238 25.42 -0.68 -17.82
C ARG A 238 26.10 0.63 -17.44
N ASN A 239 27.41 0.58 -17.20
CA ASN A 239 28.25 1.76 -17.08
C ASN A 239 28.88 2.05 -18.46
N THR A 240 28.59 3.20 -19.04
CA THR A 240 29.08 3.57 -20.38
C THR A 240 30.45 4.25 -20.36
N ARG A 241 30.93 4.67 -19.19
CA ARG A 241 32.25 5.30 -19.06
C ARG A 241 33.32 4.28 -18.68
N ASN A 242 34.51 4.49 -19.22
CA ASN A 242 35.66 3.63 -18.98
C ASN A 242 36.58 4.10 -17.83
N ASP A 243 36.24 5.24 -17.21
CA ASP A 243 37.05 5.94 -16.19
C ASP A 243 36.30 6.13 -14.85
N ARG A 244 35.08 5.63 -14.73
CA ARG A 244 34.27 5.80 -13.54
C ARG A 244 33.80 4.47 -12.99
N PHE A 245 33.88 4.32 -11.68
CA PHE A 245 33.48 3.15 -10.92
C PHE A 245 32.25 3.47 -10.09
N GLY A 246 31.36 2.50 -9.91
CA GLY A 246 30.19 2.59 -9.04
C GLY A 246 29.97 1.34 -8.22
N MET A 247 28.96 1.39 -7.35
CA MET A 247 28.53 0.30 -6.50
C MET A 247 27.01 0.26 -6.44
N LEU A 248 26.40 -0.86 -6.79
CA LEU A 248 25.02 -1.16 -6.44
C LEU A 248 25.02 -1.70 -5.00
N HIS A 249 24.43 -0.99 -4.05
CA HIS A 249 24.39 -1.39 -2.65
C HIS A 249 23.26 -2.36 -2.36
N ARG A 250 22.09 -2.09 -2.96
CA ARG A 250 20.90 -2.94 -2.85
C ARG A 250 19.89 -2.59 -3.92
N TRP A 251 18.98 -3.50 -4.17
CA TRP A 251 17.76 -3.23 -4.88
C TRP A 251 16.64 -4.16 -4.42
N ALA A 252 15.39 -3.75 -4.64
CA ALA A 252 14.23 -4.52 -4.24
C ALA A 252 13.08 -4.33 -5.22
N LEU A 253 12.25 -5.37 -5.34
CA LEU A 253 10.93 -5.30 -5.92
C LEU A 253 9.91 -5.12 -4.79
N ILE A 254 9.09 -4.09 -4.91
CA ILE A 254 7.96 -3.83 -4.00
C ILE A 254 6.70 -4.14 -4.80
N VAL A 255 6.00 -5.22 -4.42
CA VAL A 255 4.93 -5.80 -5.22
C VAL A 255 3.64 -5.82 -4.42
N LYS A 256 2.59 -5.20 -4.95
CA LYS A 256 1.23 -5.42 -4.46
C LYS A 256 0.62 -6.55 -5.29
N PRO A 257 0.15 -7.65 -4.69
CA PRO A 257 -0.58 -8.69 -5.39
C PRO A 257 -1.88 -8.15 -6.00
N GLN A 258 -2.28 -8.70 -7.12
CA GLN A 258 -3.60 -8.42 -7.69
C GLN A 258 -4.67 -9.03 -6.78
N VAL A 259 -5.61 -8.20 -6.35
CA VAL A 259 -6.79 -8.69 -5.62
C VAL A 259 -7.65 -9.48 -6.58
N GLN A 260 -7.82 -10.78 -6.34
CA GLN A 260 -8.78 -11.58 -7.09
C GLN A 260 -10.18 -11.25 -6.57
N ASP A 261 -11.07 -10.82 -7.45
CA ASP A 261 -12.50 -10.73 -7.13
C ASP A 261 -13.03 -12.16 -6.85
N PRO A 262 -13.43 -12.49 -5.61
CA PRO A 262 -13.90 -13.84 -5.27
C PRO A 262 -15.17 -14.25 -6.04
N GLY A 263 -15.83 -13.35 -6.75
CA GLY A 263 -16.99 -13.59 -7.60
C GLY A 263 -16.69 -13.86 -9.07
N ARG A 264 -15.44 -13.66 -9.54
CA ARG A 264 -15.09 -13.81 -10.95
C ARG A 264 -14.44 -15.16 -11.23
N LYS A 265 -15.08 -15.98 -12.05
CA LYS A 265 -14.48 -17.23 -12.53
C LYS A 265 -13.25 -16.94 -13.39
N PRO A 266 -12.14 -17.68 -13.24
CA PRO A 266 -10.98 -17.53 -14.12
C PRO A 266 -11.40 -17.70 -15.58
N GLY A 267 -11.05 -16.74 -16.44
CA GLY A 267 -11.30 -16.81 -17.87
C GLY A 267 -12.50 -16.03 -18.41
N THR A 268 -13.18 -15.23 -17.59
CA THR A 268 -14.24 -14.33 -18.09
C THR A 268 -13.60 -13.06 -18.67
N PRO A 269 -13.75 -12.74 -19.97
CA PRO A 269 -13.22 -11.51 -20.55
C PRO A 269 -13.89 -10.29 -19.91
N ASP A 270 -13.14 -9.16 -19.84
CA ASP A 270 -13.69 -7.89 -19.36
C ASP A 270 -14.91 -7.49 -20.19
N PRO A 271 -15.97 -6.96 -19.54
CA PRO A 271 -17.06 -6.37 -20.28
C PRO A 271 -16.49 -5.23 -21.15
N PRO A 272 -16.98 -5.07 -22.38
CA PRO A 272 -16.53 -4.00 -23.25
C PRO A 272 -16.76 -2.67 -22.53
N GLN A 273 -15.72 -1.84 -22.47
CA GLN A 273 -15.86 -0.46 -22.02
C GLN A 273 -16.88 0.21 -22.93
N THR A 274 -18.02 0.54 -22.39
CA THR A 274 -19.00 1.34 -23.11
C THR A 274 -18.44 2.75 -23.21
N ASP A 275 -17.94 3.08 -24.40
CA ASP A 275 -17.65 4.46 -24.76
C ASP A 275 -18.90 5.30 -24.47
N ALA A 276 -18.79 6.22 -23.55
CA ALA A 276 -19.84 7.19 -23.25
C ALA A 276 -20.12 7.96 -24.54
N ALA A 277 -21.31 7.75 -25.09
CA ALA A 277 -21.77 8.45 -26.28
C ALA A 277 -21.72 9.97 -26.03
N PRO A 278 -21.23 10.77 -26.98
CA PRO A 278 -21.21 12.22 -26.82
C PRO A 278 -22.66 12.75 -26.77
N ASP A 279 -22.95 13.50 -25.73
CA ASP A 279 -24.19 14.25 -25.50
C ASP A 279 -24.51 15.16 -26.71
N ARG A 280 -25.53 14.76 -27.50
CA ARG A 280 -26.07 15.54 -28.59
C ARG A 280 -27.27 16.38 -28.16
N SER A 281 -27.12 17.18 -27.14
CA SER A 281 -28.12 18.16 -26.73
C SER A 281 -27.57 19.58 -26.74
N ARG A 282 -27.27 20.14 -27.91
CA ARG A 282 -27.27 21.61 -28.08
C ARG A 282 -27.45 21.94 -29.59
N GLY A 283 -28.56 22.60 -29.89
CA GLY A 283 -28.63 23.44 -31.04
C GLY A 283 -29.83 23.30 -31.91
N LYS A 284 -30.98 23.77 -31.49
CA LYS A 284 -31.99 24.37 -32.38
C LYS A 284 -32.56 25.60 -31.68
N THR A 285 -32.04 26.74 -32.05
CA THR A 285 -32.77 28.00 -31.99
C THR A 285 -32.84 28.56 -33.41
N ARG A 286 -34.09 28.73 -33.83
CA ARG A 286 -34.48 29.44 -35.06
C ARG A 286 -34.25 30.96 -34.86
N SER A 287 -33.81 31.63 -35.84
CA SER A 287 -34.46 32.74 -36.56
C SER A 287 -33.63 33.08 -37.77
#